data_fa065a6371cc5c695aa3deaf7f9e33ae
#
_entry.id   fa065a6371cc5c695aa3deaf7f9e33ae
#
_cell.length_a   1.000
_cell.length_b   1.000
_cell.length_c   1.000
_cell.angle_alpha   90.00
_cell.angle_beta   90.00
_cell.angle_gamma   90.00
#
_symmetry.space_group_name_H-M   'P 1'
#
loop_
_entity.id
_entity.type
_entity.pdbx_description
1 polymer ?
#
loop_
_entity_poly.entity_id
_entity_poly.type
_entity_poly.pdbx_seq_one_letter_code
_entity_poly.pdbx_strand_id
1 'polypeptide(L)'
;AGYWRSNGDSITTFLTECFIDELAAVGTTDPLGFRMSMLGNATDLARCLQTVSALGGWEGGAAGSGQGIACASLRGSHIAVMAVARPGAGGLVVERLVIAADIGRVLNPGLARQAIESGAVFGLAAAVGATTRYRKGIARARHMGDLGLPTLAQMPAITVELIDSQRAPGGASEIGVVAIAPAIANALHTVTGRRIRRLPLSEKPLP
;
A
#
# COMPACT_ATOMS: atom_id res chain seq x y z
N ALA A 1 -18.59 -7.06 -11.40
CA ALA A 1 -17.15 -7.16 -11.18
C ALA A 1 -16.44 -7.09 -12.53
N GLY A 2 -15.36 -6.36 -12.60
CA GLY A 2 -14.56 -6.20 -13.81
C GLY A 2 -13.08 -6.44 -13.52
N TYR A 3 -12.29 -6.39 -14.56
CA TYR A 3 -10.85 -6.49 -14.44
C TYR A 3 -10.29 -5.16 -13.91
N TRP A 4 -9.47 -5.25 -12.85
CA TRP A 4 -8.73 -4.17 -12.27
C TRP A 4 -7.28 -4.62 -12.07
N ARG A 5 -6.30 -3.71 -12.05
CA ARG A 5 -4.91 -4.10 -11.80
C ARG A 5 -4.82 -4.78 -10.44
N SER A 6 -4.21 -5.96 -10.35
CA SER A 6 -4.20 -6.91 -9.23
C SER A 6 -5.53 -7.64 -8.94
N ASN A 7 -6.52 -7.55 -9.83
CA ASN A 7 -7.85 -8.20 -9.68
C ASN A 7 -8.50 -7.92 -8.31
N GLY A 8 -8.98 -8.96 -7.61
CA GLY A 8 -9.55 -8.84 -6.26
C GLY A 8 -8.52 -8.73 -5.13
N ASP A 9 -7.23 -9.00 -5.42
CA ASP A 9 -6.19 -9.10 -4.40
C ASP A 9 -5.92 -7.77 -3.68
N SER A 10 -6.09 -6.62 -4.35
CA SER A 10 -5.97 -5.30 -3.69
C SER A 10 -7.06 -5.08 -2.63
N ILE A 11 -8.29 -5.55 -2.88
CA ILE A 11 -9.39 -5.41 -1.94
C ILE A 11 -9.22 -6.39 -0.78
N THR A 12 -8.87 -7.64 -1.07
CA THR A 12 -8.63 -8.67 -0.05
C THR A 12 -7.48 -8.26 0.87
N THR A 13 -6.36 -7.80 0.29
CA THR A 13 -5.21 -7.32 1.06
C THR A 13 -5.58 -6.11 1.92
N PHE A 14 -6.38 -5.17 1.38
CA PHE A 14 -6.85 -4.02 2.16
C PHE A 14 -7.63 -4.47 3.40
N LEU A 15 -8.58 -5.37 3.24
CA LEU A 15 -9.38 -5.86 4.34
C LEU A 15 -8.54 -6.63 5.36
N THR A 16 -7.69 -7.55 4.89
CA THR A 16 -6.86 -8.40 5.74
C THR A 16 -5.83 -7.58 6.52
N GLU A 17 -5.08 -6.71 5.84
CA GLU A 17 -4.00 -5.95 6.46
C GLU A 17 -4.48 -4.85 7.41
N CYS A 18 -5.62 -4.22 7.11
CA CYS A 18 -6.27 -3.32 8.07
C CYS A 18 -6.79 -4.08 9.29
N PHE A 19 -7.34 -5.29 9.11
CA PHE A 19 -7.83 -6.09 10.23
C PHE A 19 -6.69 -6.64 11.10
N ILE A 20 -5.58 -7.08 10.49
CA ILE A 20 -4.37 -7.49 11.23
C ILE A 20 -3.84 -6.33 12.09
N ASP A 21 -3.85 -5.12 11.55
CA ASP A 21 -3.44 -3.93 12.28
C ASP A 21 -4.39 -3.59 13.45
N GLU A 22 -5.70 -3.81 13.27
CA GLU A 22 -6.68 -3.69 14.34
C GLU A 22 -6.42 -4.73 15.46
N LEU A 23 -6.11 -5.97 15.10
CA LEU A 23 -5.79 -7.03 16.07
C LEU A 23 -4.50 -6.71 16.86
N ALA A 24 -3.47 -6.20 16.18
CA ALA A 24 -2.25 -5.74 16.83
C ALA A 24 -2.54 -4.65 17.87
N ALA A 25 -3.38 -3.68 17.52
CA ALA A 25 -3.78 -2.60 18.42
C ALA A 25 -4.59 -3.12 19.63
N VAL A 26 -5.52 -4.05 19.42
CA VAL A 26 -6.27 -4.70 20.53
C VAL A 26 -5.33 -5.47 21.45
N GLY A 27 -4.33 -6.14 20.88
CA GLY A 27 -3.30 -6.86 21.64
C GLY A 27 -2.21 -5.96 22.23
N THR A 28 -2.29 -4.64 22.07
CA THR A 28 -1.26 -3.67 22.49
C THR A 28 0.15 -4.05 22.01
N THR A 29 0.23 -4.62 20.83
CA THR A 29 1.45 -5.11 20.21
C THR A 29 1.85 -4.22 19.04
N ASP A 30 3.16 -4.02 18.85
CA ASP A 30 3.68 -3.35 17.65
C ASP A 30 3.15 -4.04 16.37
N PRO A 31 2.54 -3.29 15.43
CA PRO A 31 1.99 -3.83 14.20
C PRO A 31 2.98 -4.64 13.34
N LEU A 32 4.26 -4.28 13.33
CA LEU A 32 5.32 -5.06 12.67
C LEU A 32 5.58 -6.37 13.43
N GLY A 33 5.79 -6.28 14.76
CA GLY A 33 6.03 -7.43 15.62
C GLY A 33 4.88 -8.44 15.57
N PHE A 34 3.63 -7.95 15.55
CA PHE A 34 2.44 -8.80 15.40
C PHE A 34 2.45 -9.57 14.06
N ARG A 35 2.73 -8.89 12.93
CA ARG A 35 2.84 -9.55 11.63
C ARG A 35 3.97 -10.58 11.62
N MET A 36 5.13 -10.22 12.14
CA MET A 36 6.28 -11.14 12.23
C MET A 36 5.94 -12.41 13.01
N SER A 37 5.18 -12.30 14.09
CA SER A 37 4.77 -13.47 14.91
C SER A 37 3.80 -14.41 14.17
N MET A 38 3.05 -13.90 13.19
CA MET A 38 2.07 -14.68 12.40
C MET A 38 2.70 -15.39 11.21
N LEU A 39 3.87 -14.98 10.74
CA LEU A 39 4.43 -15.44 9.46
C LEU A 39 4.97 -16.88 9.50
N GLY A 40 5.26 -17.44 10.68
CA GLY A 40 5.81 -18.78 10.79
C GLY A 40 7.06 -18.97 9.89
N ASN A 41 6.95 -19.83 8.89
CA ASN A 41 8.05 -20.13 7.96
C ASN A 41 8.05 -19.23 6.69
N ALA A 42 7.23 -18.21 6.60
CA ALA A 42 7.18 -17.29 5.45
C ALA A 42 8.36 -16.29 5.47
N THR A 43 9.58 -16.82 5.40
CA THR A 43 10.84 -16.06 5.56
C THR A 43 11.01 -14.95 4.52
N ASP A 44 10.53 -15.16 3.29
CA ASP A 44 10.66 -14.16 2.23
C ASP A 44 9.81 -12.92 2.51
N LEU A 45 8.57 -13.10 3.01
CA LEU A 45 7.73 -11.99 3.42
C LEU A 45 8.28 -11.31 4.68
N ALA A 46 8.84 -12.08 5.62
CA ALA A 46 9.50 -11.55 6.80
C ALA A 46 10.69 -10.64 6.43
N ARG A 47 11.50 -11.03 5.43
CA ARG A 47 12.60 -10.21 4.90
C ARG A 47 12.08 -8.89 4.30
N CYS A 48 10.96 -8.92 3.57
CA CYS A 48 10.34 -7.70 3.06
C CYS A 48 9.95 -6.75 4.20
N LEU A 49 9.30 -7.26 5.26
CA LEU A 49 8.91 -6.48 6.43
C LEU A 49 10.12 -5.91 7.18
N GLN A 50 11.16 -6.70 7.40
CA GLN A 50 12.41 -6.24 8.04
C GLN A 50 13.09 -5.14 7.22
N THR A 51 13.18 -5.34 5.89
CA THR A 51 13.82 -4.37 5.00
C THR A 51 13.06 -3.05 4.98
N VAL A 52 11.73 -3.10 4.85
CA VAL A 52 10.92 -1.86 4.79
C VAL A 52 10.94 -1.10 6.12
N SER A 53 10.94 -1.81 7.25
CA SER A 53 11.00 -1.19 8.57
C SER A 53 12.35 -0.49 8.82
N ALA A 54 13.46 -1.13 8.44
CA ALA A 54 14.79 -0.56 8.57
C ALA A 54 14.98 0.67 7.67
N LEU A 55 14.62 0.56 6.38
CA LEU A 55 14.74 1.66 5.42
C LEU A 55 13.79 2.81 5.73
N GLY A 56 12.61 2.50 6.22
CA GLY A 56 11.56 3.46 6.54
C GLY A 56 11.77 4.18 7.87
N GLY A 57 12.59 3.64 8.77
CA GLY A 57 12.70 4.14 10.14
C GLY A 57 11.40 3.90 10.93
N TRP A 58 10.99 2.63 11.02
CA TRP A 58 9.75 2.25 11.72
C TRP A 58 9.82 2.59 13.21
N GLU A 59 8.82 3.30 13.72
CA GLU A 59 8.72 3.78 15.10
C GLU A 59 7.65 3.01 15.91
N GLY A 60 7.39 1.75 15.55
CA GLY A 60 6.43 0.90 16.26
C GLY A 60 4.96 1.25 16.03
N GLY A 61 4.63 2.06 15.03
CA GLY A 61 3.27 2.56 14.80
C GLY A 61 2.77 3.44 15.93
N ALA A 62 3.67 4.18 16.59
CA ALA A 62 3.35 5.06 17.70
C ALA A 62 2.27 6.08 17.33
N ALA A 63 1.42 6.42 18.28
CA ALA A 63 0.38 7.42 18.08
C ALA A 63 0.99 8.76 17.63
N GLY A 64 0.45 9.33 16.58
CA GLY A 64 0.94 10.58 16.00
C GLY A 64 2.10 10.43 15.00
N SER A 65 2.71 9.24 14.86
CA SER A 65 3.84 9.02 13.94
C SER A 65 3.46 9.19 12.46
N GLY A 66 2.19 8.96 12.10
CA GLY A 66 1.75 8.93 10.71
C GLY A 66 2.29 7.73 9.94
N GLN A 67 2.89 6.75 10.61
CA GLN A 67 3.46 5.57 9.99
C GLN A 67 2.45 4.41 9.98
N GLY A 68 2.39 3.68 8.88
CA GLY A 68 1.60 2.46 8.76
C GLY A 68 2.30 1.44 7.88
N ILE A 69 2.11 0.17 8.19
CA ILE A 69 2.75 -0.94 7.50
C ILE A 69 1.71 -1.93 6.98
N ALA A 70 2.00 -2.54 5.83
CA ALA A 70 1.22 -3.62 5.25
C ALA A 70 2.11 -4.53 4.41
N CYS A 71 1.71 -5.78 4.24
CA CYS A 71 2.44 -6.74 3.42
C CYS A 71 1.50 -7.64 2.63
N ALA A 72 2.03 -8.30 1.60
CA ALA A 72 1.27 -9.24 0.78
C ALA A 72 2.16 -10.23 0.06
N SER A 73 1.57 -11.36 -0.29
CA SER A 73 2.16 -12.33 -1.21
C SER A 73 1.22 -12.53 -2.39
N LEU A 74 1.72 -12.43 -3.61
CA LEU A 74 0.92 -12.55 -4.83
C LEU A 74 1.75 -13.14 -5.96
N ARG A 75 1.28 -14.23 -6.56
CA ARG A 75 1.87 -14.85 -7.75
C ARG A 75 3.37 -15.12 -7.64
N GLY A 76 3.80 -15.68 -6.52
CA GLY A 76 5.21 -16.02 -6.26
C GLY A 76 6.09 -14.83 -5.87
N SER A 77 5.52 -13.64 -5.71
CA SER A 77 6.20 -12.44 -5.22
C SER A 77 5.70 -12.04 -3.84
N HIS A 78 6.54 -11.33 -3.09
CA HIS A 78 6.25 -10.81 -1.75
C HIS A 78 6.55 -9.32 -1.72
N ILE A 79 5.77 -8.57 -0.97
CA ILE A 79 5.94 -7.13 -0.79
C ILE A 79 5.63 -6.72 0.65
N ALA A 80 6.38 -5.77 1.15
CA ALA A 80 5.99 -4.97 2.30
C ALA A 80 6.06 -3.48 1.93
N VAL A 81 5.15 -2.71 2.50
CA VAL A 81 5.05 -1.26 2.29
C VAL A 81 4.95 -0.58 3.64
N MET A 82 5.77 0.44 3.85
CA MET A 82 5.58 1.41 4.91
C MET A 82 5.16 2.74 4.31
N ALA A 83 4.06 3.29 4.77
CA ALA A 83 3.57 4.60 4.39
C ALA A 83 3.75 5.61 5.51
N VAL A 84 4.03 6.86 5.14
CA VAL A 84 3.91 8.02 6.02
C VAL A 84 2.80 8.88 5.45
N ALA A 85 1.71 9.06 6.22
CA ALA A 85 0.53 9.77 5.78
C ALA A 85 -0.14 10.54 6.92
N ARG A 86 -0.82 11.64 6.55
CA ARG A 86 -1.56 12.48 7.50
C ARG A 86 -2.77 13.14 6.85
N PRO A 87 -3.75 13.60 7.61
CA PRO A 87 -4.77 14.49 7.11
C PRO A 87 -4.15 15.81 6.60
N GLY A 88 -4.73 16.37 5.54
CA GLY A 88 -4.34 17.65 4.97
C GLY A 88 -5.54 18.53 4.63
N ALA A 89 -5.32 19.80 4.30
CA ALA A 89 -6.37 20.77 3.98
C ALA A 89 -7.26 20.34 2.80
N GLY A 90 -6.69 19.61 1.83
CA GLY A 90 -7.39 19.07 0.65
C GLY A 90 -7.85 17.62 0.80
N GLY A 91 -7.70 17.01 1.98
CA GLY A 91 -8.03 15.61 2.24
C GLY A 91 -6.86 14.85 2.84
N LEU A 92 -6.33 13.87 2.14
CA LEU A 92 -5.23 13.01 2.56
C LEU A 92 -3.92 13.44 1.90
N VAL A 93 -2.85 13.52 2.68
CA VAL A 93 -1.48 13.71 2.19
C VAL A 93 -0.67 12.45 2.50
N VAL A 94 -0.11 11.83 1.47
CA VAL A 94 0.88 10.77 1.61
C VAL A 94 2.24 11.39 1.34
N GLU A 95 3.13 11.33 2.31
CA GLU A 95 4.43 11.98 2.23
C GLU A 95 5.50 11.05 1.66
N ARG A 96 5.43 9.76 2.08
CA ARG A 96 6.46 8.78 1.71
C ARG A 96 5.85 7.38 1.61
N LEU A 97 6.33 6.63 0.63
CA LEU A 97 6.12 5.18 0.50
C LEU A 97 7.49 4.51 0.41
N VAL A 98 7.78 3.64 1.34
CA VAL A 98 8.95 2.77 1.32
C VAL A 98 8.47 1.35 1.02
N ILE A 99 9.06 0.72 0.02
CA ILE A 99 8.61 -0.56 -0.52
C ILE A 99 9.80 -1.51 -0.55
N ALA A 100 9.64 -2.69 0.00
CA ALA A 100 10.57 -3.80 -0.17
C ALA A 100 9.84 -4.95 -0.86
N ALA A 101 10.42 -5.47 -1.95
CA ALA A 101 9.80 -6.51 -2.75
C ALA A 101 10.79 -7.63 -3.09
N ASP A 102 10.37 -8.87 -2.83
CA ASP A 102 11.01 -10.09 -3.30
C ASP A 102 10.17 -10.66 -4.45
N ILE A 103 10.63 -10.47 -5.67
CA ILE A 103 9.98 -10.96 -6.90
C ILE A 103 10.71 -12.19 -7.48
N GLY A 104 11.46 -12.91 -6.65
CA GLY A 104 12.35 -13.97 -7.12
C GLY A 104 13.57 -13.38 -7.85
N ARG A 105 14.22 -14.20 -8.67
CA ARG A 105 15.40 -13.76 -9.43
C ARG A 105 15.07 -12.61 -10.38
N VAL A 106 15.69 -11.46 -10.14
CA VAL A 106 15.49 -10.23 -10.92
C VAL A 106 16.34 -10.27 -12.18
N LEU A 107 15.71 -10.25 -13.36
CA LEU A 107 16.40 -10.25 -14.64
C LEU A 107 16.82 -8.85 -15.07
N ASN A 108 15.98 -7.85 -14.81
CA ASN A 108 16.26 -6.46 -15.11
C ASN A 108 15.80 -5.58 -13.93
N PRO A 109 16.73 -5.15 -13.05
CA PRO A 109 16.39 -4.37 -11.87
C PRO A 109 15.71 -3.03 -12.16
N GLY A 110 16.10 -2.38 -13.26
CA GLY A 110 15.51 -1.09 -13.66
C GLY A 110 14.04 -1.23 -14.03
N LEU A 111 13.72 -2.20 -14.89
CA LEU A 111 12.33 -2.46 -15.29
C LEU A 111 11.49 -2.99 -14.12
N ALA A 112 12.07 -3.82 -13.26
CA ALA A 112 11.38 -4.33 -12.08
C ALA A 112 10.99 -3.20 -11.12
N ARG A 113 11.91 -2.26 -10.81
CA ARG A 113 11.60 -1.08 -10.00
C ARG A 113 10.50 -0.24 -10.64
N GLN A 114 10.63 0.10 -11.91
CA GLN A 114 9.60 0.88 -12.63
C GLN A 114 8.22 0.22 -12.59
N ALA A 115 8.15 -1.12 -12.73
CA ALA A 115 6.90 -1.85 -12.66
C ALA A 115 6.26 -1.76 -11.27
N ILE A 116 7.06 -1.88 -10.20
CA ILE A 116 6.60 -1.76 -8.80
C ILE A 116 6.19 -0.32 -8.50
N GLU A 117 6.99 0.68 -8.88
CA GLU A 117 6.66 2.11 -8.72
C GLU A 117 5.37 2.48 -9.44
N SER A 118 5.20 2.02 -10.69
CA SER A 118 3.95 2.17 -11.43
C SER A 118 2.76 1.52 -10.70
N GLY A 119 2.97 0.35 -10.09
CA GLY A 119 1.98 -0.31 -9.25
C GLY A 119 1.63 0.52 -8.03
N ALA A 120 2.63 1.09 -7.36
CA ALA A 120 2.44 1.94 -6.19
C ALA A 120 1.65 3.22 -6.52
N VAL A 121 1.97 3.89 -7.63
CA VAL A 121 1.21 5.07 -8.10
C VAL A 121 -0.23 4.70 -8.42
N PHE A 122 -0.47 3.55 -9.04
CA PHE A 122 -1.82 3.06 -9.31
C PHE A 122 -2.59 2.76 -8.02
N GLY A 123 -1.96 2.08 -7.06
CA GLY A 123 -2.54 1.79 -5.75
C GLY A 123 -2.82 3.05 -4.94
N LEU A 124 -1.91 4.02 -4.99
CA LEU A 124 -2.09 5.34 -4.38
C LEU A 124 -3.31 6.06 -4.98
N ALA A 125 -3.42 6.13 -6.31
CA ALA A 125 -4.54 6.78 -6.98
C ALA A 125 -5.88 6.18 -6.54
N ALA A 126 -5.99 4.84 -6.48
CA ALA A 126 -7.17 4.16 -5.99
C ALA A 126 -7.46 4.43 -4.50
N ALA A 127 -6.41 4.53 -3.68
CA ALA A 127 -6.53 4.81 -2.25
C ALA A 127 -7.02 6.24 -1.97
N VAL A 128 -6.48 7.24 -2.68
CA VAL A 128 -6.76 8.66 -2.39
C VAL A 128 -8.05 9.19 -3.01
N GLY A 129 -8.65 8.49 -3.98
CA GLY A 129 -9.95 8.90 -4.49
C GLY A 129 -10.20 8.73 -5.98
N ALA A 130 -9.25 8.19 -6.75
CA ALA A 130 -9.48 7.93 -8.17
C ALA A 130 -10.66 6.96 -8.36
N THR A 131 -11.74 7.44 -8.95
CA THR A 131 -12.97 6.65 -9.09
C THR A 131 -13.80 7.11 -10.27
N THR A 132 -14.50 6.17 -10.91
CA THR A 132 -15.52 6.47 -11.90
C THR A 132 -16.90 6.36 -11.25
N ARG A 133 -17.64 7.46 -11.23
CA ARG A 133 -19.01 7.51 -10.75
C ARG A 133 -19.99 7.34 -11.90
N TYR A 134 -21.05 6.61 -11.67
CA TYR A 134 -22.12 6.38 -12.64
C TYR A 134 -23.42 7.04 -12.20
N ARG A 135 -24.15 7.61 -13.14
CA ARG A 135 -25.52 8.08 -12.93
C ARG A 135 -26.40 7.56 -14.06
N LYS A 136 -27.45 6.79 -13.72
CA LYS A 136 -28.35 6.14 -14.69
C LYS A 136 -27.56 5.31 -15.73
N GLY A 137 -26.55 4.55 -15.29
CA GLY A 137 -25.73 3.69 -16.14
C GLY A 137 -24.66 4.42 -16.98
N ILE A 138 -24.58 5.74 -16.92
CA ILE A 138 -23.61 6.55 -17.68
C ILE A 138 -22.51 7.03 -16.75
N ALA A 139 -21.23 6.85 -17.16
CA ALA A 139 -20.08 7.39 -16.44
C ALA A 139 -20.15 8.92 -16.40
N ARG A 140 -19.91 9.49 -15.23
CA ARG A 140 -19.91 10.96 -15.07
C ARG A 140 -18.59 11.60 -15.48
N ALA A 141 -17.49 10.87 -15.33
CA ALA A 141 -16.19 11.34 -15.79
C ALA A 141 -16.16 11.39 -17.33
N ARG A 142 -15.87 12.55 -17.88
CA ARG A 142 -15.74 12.77 -19.32
C ARG A 142 -14.29 12.99 -19.72
N HIS A 143 -13.44 13.39 -18.78
CA HIS A 143 -12.02 13.66 -18.96
C HIS A 143 -11.21 12.99 -17.84
N MET A 144 -9.92 12.81 -18.08
CA MET A 144 -9.02 12.23 -17.06
C MET A 144 -9.01 13.04 -15.76
N GLY A 145 -9.15 14.38 -15.84
CA GLY A 145 -9.26 15.25 -14.66
C GLY A 145 -10.47 14.99 -13.78
N ASP A 146 -11.56 14.43 -14.35
CA ASP A 146 -12.78 14.12 -13.58
C ASP A 146 -12.64 12.85 -12.74
N LEU A 147 -11.57 12.08 -12.94
CA LEU A 147 -11.35 10.79 -12.26
C LEU A 147 -10.78 10.97 -10.84
N GLY A 148 -10.35 12.17 -10.45
CA GLY A 148 -9.72 12.40 -9.15
C GLY A 148 -8.34 11.73 -9.04
N LEU A 149 -7.61 11.67 -10.16
CA LEU A 149 -6.23 11.17 -10.18
C LEU A 149 -5.32 12.16 -9.45
N PRO A 150 -4.35 11.67 -8.65
CA PRO A 150 -3.38 12.54 -8.02
C PRO A 150 -2.49 13.22 -9.07
N THR A 151 -2.19 14.49 -8.85
CA THR A 151 -1.25 15.26 -9.68
C THR A 151 0.19 14.96 -9.31
N LEU A 152 1.16 15.34 -10.14
CA LEU A 152 2.58 15.16 -9.83
C LEU A 152 2.98 15.84 -8.51
N ALA A 153 2.39 17.00 -8.20
CA ALA A 153 2.64 17.71 -6.94
C ALA A 153 2.11 16.99 -5.69
N GLN A 154 1.22 16.03 -5.87
CA GLN A 154 0.64 15.21 -4.78
C GLN A 154 1.32 13.84 -4.66
N MET A 155 2.33 13.56 -5.50
CA MET A 155 3.06 12.30 -5.41
C MET A 155 3.96 12.27 -4.19
N PRO A 156 3.93 11.18 -3.39
CA PRO A 156 4.88 10.99 -2.31
C PRO A 156 6.28 10.71 -2.84
N ALA A 157 7.28 10.82 -1.96
CA ALA A 157 8.57 10.21 -2.21
C ALA A 157 8.40 8.67 -2.19
N ILE A 158 8.78 8.00 -3.28
CA ILE A 158 8.69 6.53 -3.40
C ILE A 158 10.10 5.94 -3.43
N THR A 159 10.36 5.02 -2.53
CA THR A 159 11.60 4.23 -2.49
C THR A 159 11.26 2.77 -2.70
N VAL A 160 11.91 2.10 -3.64
CA VAL A 160 11.74 0.67 -3.91
C VAL A 160 13.06 -0.06 -3.72
N GLU A 161 13.08 -0.99 -2.79
CA GLU A 161 14.18 -1.95 -2.61
C GLU A 161 13.77 -3.32 -3.12
N LEU A 162 14.60 -3.87 -4.01
CA LEU A 162 14.45 -5.23 -4.52
C LEU A 162 15.33 -6.17 -3.69
N ILE A 163 14.69 -7.13 -3.06
CA ILE A 163 15.40 -8.16 -2.28
C ILE A 163 16.02 -9.18 -3.22
N ASP A 164 17.32 -9.41 -3.07
CA ASP A 164 18.00 -10.45 -3.84
C ASP A 164 17.47 -11.84 -3.47
N SER A 165 17.07 -12.59 -4.46
CA SER A 165 16.46 -13.91 -4.32
C SER A 165 16.81 -14.82 -5.48
N GLN A 166 17.09 -16.08 -5.16
CA GLN A 166 17.37 -17.13 -6.15
C GLN A 166 16.12 -17.93 -6.55
N ARG A 167 14.94 -17.58 -6.02
CA ARG A 167 13.67 -18.24 -6.38
C ARG A 167 13.33 -18.00 -7.85
N ALA A 168 12.42 -18.79 -8.37
CA ALA A 168 11.85 -18.55 -9.70
C ALA A 168 11.27 -17.13 -9.79
N PRO A 169 11.43 -16.43 -10.92
CA PRO A 169 10.87 -15.10 -11.11
C PRO A 169 9.35 -15.07 -10.89
N GLY A 170 8.87 -14.13 -10.11
CA GLY A 170 7.46 -13.83 -9.86
C GLY A 170 6.97 -12.61 -10.63
N GLY A 171 5.74 -12.18 -10.35
CA GLY A 171 5.13 -11.00 -10.97
C GLY A 171 5.59 -9.69 -10.32
N ALA A 172 5.98 -8.69 -11.10
CA ALA A 172 6.37 -7.36 -10.59
C ALA A 172 5.27 -6.30 -10.73
N SER A 173 4.41 -6.39 -11.75
CA SER A 173 3.49 -5.31 -12.10
C SER A 173 2.31 -5.15 -11.14
N GLU A 174 1.80 -6.24 -10.61
CA GLU A 174 0.58 -6.25 -9.77
C GLU A 174 0.89 -6.22 -8.28
N ILE A 175 2.03 -6.81 -7.90
CA ILE A 175 2.45 -6.83 -6.49
C ILE A 175 2.64 -5.43 -5.92
N GLY A 176 3.08 -4.46 -6.73
CA GLY A 176 3.25 -3.06 -6.35
C GLY A 176 1.94 -2.34 -5.94
N VAL A 177 0.76 -2.90 -6.27
CA VAL A 177 -0.54 -2.26 -5.99
C VAL A 177 -1.06 -2.59 -4.61
N VAL A 178 -0.98 -3.87 -4.21
CA VAL A 178 -1.87 -4.48 -3.22
C VAL A 178 -1.71 -3.95 -1.79
N ALA A 179 -0.49 -3.64 -1.38
CA ALA A 179 -0.18 -3.21 0.00
C ALA A 179 -0.23 -1.69 0.22
N ILE A 180 -0.45 -0.88 -0.84
CA ILE A 180 -0.41 0.59 -0.75
C ILE A 180 -1.56 1.15 0.08
N ALA A 181 -2.79 0.81 -0.29
CA ALA A 181 -3.98 1.33 0.39
C ALA A 181 -4.04 0.96 1.88
N PRO A 182 -3.78 -0.30 2.29
CA PRO A 182 -3.78 -0.65 3.70
C PRO A 182 -2.64 0.00 4.48
N ALA A 183 -1.42 0.14 3.92
CA ALA A 183 -0.34 0.85 4.59
C ALA A 183 -0.72 2.31 4.88
N ILE A 184 -1.34 3.00 3.91
CA ILE A 184 -1.83 4.38 4.09
C ILE A 184 -2.96 4.44 5.13
N ALA A 185 -3.92 3.50 5.10
CA ALA A 185 -5.01 3.46 6.06
C ALA A 185 -4.52 3.25 7.50
N ASN A 186 -3.54 2.36 7.68
CA ASN A 186 -2.90 2.10 8.97
C ASN A 186 -2.10 3.33 9.44
N ALA A 187 -1.41 4.03 8.53
CA ALA A 187 -0.74 5.30 8.84
C ALA A 187 -1.71 6.37 9.33
N LEU A 188 -2.86 6.53 8.66
CA LEU A 188 -3.89 7.49 9.08
C LEU A 188 -4.47 7.15 10.45
N HIS A 189 -4.58 5.88 10.79
CA HIS A 189 -5.04 5.46 12.10
C HIS A 189 -4.12 5.97 13.22
N THR A 190 -2.80 5.92 13.05
CA THR A 190 -1.85 6.38 14.08
C THR A 190 -1.98 7.87 14.37
N VAL A 191 -2.40 8.67 13.39
CA VAL A 191 -2.60 10.13 13.55
C VAL A 191 -4.00 10.46 14.05
N THR A 192 -5.04 9.75 13.56
CA THR A 192 -6.43 10.15 13.77
C THR A 192 -7.16 9.33 14.83
N GLY A 193 -6.63 8.18 15.21
CA GLY A 193 -7.30 7.19 16.05
C GLY A 193 -8.50 6.50 15.36
N ARG A 194 -8.81 6.85 14.11
CA ARG A 194 -9.98 6.31 13.38
C ARG A 194 -9.58 5.20 12.44
N ARG A 195 -10.30 4.08 12.47
CA ARG A 195 -10.15 2.99 11.50
C ARG A 195 -10.97 3.25 10.25
N ILE A 196 -10.32 3.22 9.08
CA ILE A 196 -10.97 3.39 7.79
C ILE A 196 -11.17 2.00 7.17
N ARG A 197 -12.44 1.63 6.93
CA ARG A 197 -12.84 0.30 6.43
C ARG A 197 -13.44 0.31 5.04
N ARG A 198 -13.21 1.37 4.29
CA ARG A 198 -13.72 1.52 2.91
C ARG A 198 -12.74 2.30 2.04
N LEU A 199 -12.79 2.04 0.76
CA LEU A 199 -12.06 2.80 -0.25
C LEU A 199 -13.05 3.65 -1.08
N PRO A 200 -12.62 4.82 -1.56
CA PRO A 200 -11.33 5.46 -1.28
C PRO A 200 -11.22 5.95 0.16
N LEU A 201 -9.98 6.16 0.63
CA LEU A 201 -9.70 6.60 2.01
C LEU A 201 -10.11 8.07 2.26
N SER A 202 -10.18 8.87 1.22
CA SER A 202 -10.65 10.25 1.28
C SER A 202 -12.18 10.30 1.24
N GLU A 203 -12.81 10.94 2.22
CA GLU A 203 -14.27 11.18 2.20
C GLU A 203 -14.67 12.26 1.19
N LYS A 204 -13.75 13.12 0.79
CA LYS A 204 -13.96 14.11 -0.27
C LYS A 204 -13.21 13.64 -1.52
N PRO A 205 -13.87 13.64 -2.70
CA PRO A 205 -13.14 13.56 -3.95
C PRO A 205 -12.11 14.70 -3.95
N LEU A 206 -10.91 14.41 -4.43
CA LEU A 206 -9.96 15.48 -4.77
C LEU A 206 -10.68 16.47 -5.70
N PRO A 207 -10.48 17.77 -5.52
CA PRO A 207 -11.15 18.80 -6.30
C PRO A 207 -10.90 18.67 -7.77
#